data_ea12eb25f22a2f30d3377dba15b72221
#
_entry.id   ea12eb25f22a2f30d3377dba15b72221
#
_cell.length_a   1.000
_cell.length_b   1.000
_cell.length_c   1.000
_cell.angle_alpha   90.00
_cell.angle_beta   90.00
_cell.angle_gamma   90.00
#
_symmetry.space_group_name_H-M   'P 1'
#
loop_
_entity.id
_entity.type
_entity.pdbx_description
1 polymer ?
#
loop_
_entity_poly.entity_id
_entity_poly.type
_entity_poly.pdbx_seq_one_letter_code
_entity_poly.pdbx_strand_id
1 'polypeptide(L)'
;MGSNPIKGNTDLREEIKLKIQSFESSPKEYNKYILNLYNSSKNYDLTKYKKNHSKLIKKINSLNEKTETYKTLSCIFGAFMGDSIGAYLEFHKPSKDNHSKIYKEKTIFGLEAGSITDDSSMAISLAYAIMDTKKRKELDQNLIYFYYGAWALTNPPDMGNATNNALIFFDYDNCVYGDNFFNEDIKNNIYINNYCSKANGFLMRISTFVVFFYYRFKNECEVIKSEEKKDLLNLYNKIKNIVFLDNEIIHPNKENNIACSIFVFMAICALFNFKGKEIIKKVELLLQNDVFSKNEEEINVKNIILEDLETYKQEKINYKNFNVYNKMGYYAHAFKLTLYYLCIIDDIKHNKYEYIMNQICDYGGDTDTNCAIVGTVIGPLIGYKNFSKDKWKTFINYLNDNYFQFCSALMFIYVKFLEKSNSLSDSEKFEFNFYKMIFYMLNADDINIDKIFDIN
;
A
#
# COMPACT_ATOMS: atom_id res chain seq x y z
N MET A 1 34.02 -0.46 8.17
CA MET A 1 34.50 -1.41 7.14
C MET A 1 33.46 -1.39 6.06
N GLY A 2 33.79 -0.87 4.87
CA GLY A 2 32.83 -0.73 3.78
C GLY A 2 32.45 -2.09 3.21
N SER A 3 31.18 -2.46 3.33
CA SER A 3 30.62 -3.61 2.63
C SER A 3 30.63 -3.33 1.13
N ASN A 4 31.38 -4.11 0.36
CA ASN A 4 31.28 -4.11 -1.09
C ASN A 4 29.83 -4.44 -1.48
N PRO A 5 29.19 -3.69 -2.37
CA PRO A 5 27.90 -4.08 -2.92
C PRO A 5 28.05 -5.44 -3.62
N ILE A 6 27.11 -6.33 -3.36
CA ILE A 6 27.08 -7.69 -3.92
C ILE A 6 27.09 -7.56 -5.45
N LYS A 7 28.12 -8.07 -6.13
CA LYS A 7 28.39 -7.87 -7.57
C LYS A 7 27.20 -8.22 -8.47
N GLY A 8 26.46 -9.28 -8.21
CA GLY A 8 25.33 -9.72 -9.06
C GLY A 8 24.17 -8.73 -9.16
N ASN A 9 23.80 -8.07 -8.04
CA ASN A 9 22.73 -7.06 -8.05
C ASN A 9 23.12 -5.79 -8.83
N THR A 10 24.41 -5.49 -8.96
CA THR A 10 24.87 -4.32 -9.69
C THR A 10 24.68 -4.51 -11.20
N ASP A 11 24.97 -5.69 -11.72
CA ASP A 11 24.83 -5.98 -13.16
C ASP A 11 23.35 -6.00 -13.57
N LEU A 12 22.48 -6.60 -12.76
CA LEU A 12 21.03 -6.62 -13.04
C LEU A 12 20.42 -5.22 -12.92
N ARG A 13 20.82 -4.42 -11.91
CA ARG A 13 20.38 -3.02 -11.79
C ARG A 13 20.79 -2.18 -13.01
N GLU A 14 22.02 -2.31 -13.50
CA GLU A 14 22.47 -1.60 -14.70
C GLU A 14 21.74 -2.11 -15.95
N GLU A 15 21.51 -3.41 -16.11
CA GLU A 15 20.71 -3.96 -17.21
C GLU A 15 19.29 -3.41 -17.20
N ILE A 16 18.62 -3.38 -16.03
CA ILE A 16 17.27 -2.83 -15.87
C ILE A 16 17.29 -1.33 -16.17
N LYS A 17 18.25 -0.58 -15.62
CA LYS A 17 18.39 0.87 -15.82
C LYS A 17 18.64 1.21 -17.28
N LEU A 18 19.56 0.52 -17.95
CA LEU A 18 19.83 0.70 -19.37
C LEU A 18 18.58 0.39 -20.22
N LYS A 19 17.83 -0.64 -19.86
CA LYS A 19 16.57 -0.96 -20.53
C LYS A 19 15.51 0.09 -20.29
N ILE A 20 15.30 0.53 -19.04
CA ILE A 20 14.35 1.61 -18.72
C ILE A 20 14.72 2.87 -19.50
N GLN A 21 16.00 3.27 -19.51
CA GLN A 21 16.47 4.44 -20.24
C GLN A 21 16.31 4.31 -21.78
N SER A 22 16.51 3.12 -22.33
CA SER A 22 16.28 2.89 -23.78
C SER A 22 14.79 3.02 -24.15
N PHE A 23 13.90 2.95 -23.19
CA PHE A 23 12.45 2.98 -23.35
C PHE A 23 11.84 4.36 -23.10
N GLU A 24 12.51 5.23 -22.32
CA GLU A 24 12.11 6.64 -22.18
C GLU A 24 12.11 7.38 -23.52
N SER A 25 12.96 6.94 -24.45
CA SER A 25 13.03 7.49 -25.81
C SER A 25 11.97 6.96 -26.78
N SER A 26 11.31 5.83 -26.47
CA SER A 26 10.25 5.25 -27.30
C SER A 26 9.32 4.30 -26.52
N PRO A 27 8.27 4.83 -25.87
CA PRO A 27 7.29 4.02 -25.13
C PRO A 27 6.63 2.91 -25.96
N LYS A 28 6.55 3.10 -27.31
CA LYS A 28 5.98 2.09 -28.22
C LYS A 28 6.92 0.90 -28.41
N GLU A 29 8.23 1.11 -28.45
CA GLU A 29 9.22 0.03 -28.60
C GLU A 29 9.38 -0.74 -27.30
N TYR A 30 9.28 -0.09 -26.18
CA TYR A 30 9.24 -0.72 -24.88
C TYR A 30 8.03 -1.66 -24.74
N ASN A 31 6.85 -1.15 -25.02
CA ASN A 31 5.63 -1.95 -25.00
C ASN A 31 5.77 -3.17 -25.92
N LYS A 32 6.43 -3.00 -27.08
CA LYS A 32 6.70 -4.10 -28.03
C LYS A 32 7.75 -5.09 -27.50
N TYR A 33 8.76 -4.64 -26.78
CA TYR A 33 9.80 -5.50 -26.21
C TYR A 33 9.26 -6.34 -25.06
N ILE A 34 8.53 -5.73 -24.11
CA ILE A 34 7.89 -6.44 -23.00
C ILE A 34 6.81 -7.39 -23.53
N LEU A 35 6.04 -6.96 -24.52
CA LEU A 35 5.14 -7.84 -25.25
C LEU A 35 5.88 -8.98 -25.95
N ASN A 36 7.07 -8.77 -26.47
CA ASN A 36 7.85 -9.85 -27.08
C ASN A 36 8.47 -10.79 -26.04
N LEU A 37 8.89 -10.31 -24.87
CA LEU A 37 9.26 -11.18 -23.74
C LEU A 37 8.07 -12.03 -23.26
N TYR A 38 6.89 -11.44 -23.24
CA TYR A 38 5.64 -12.14 -22.92
C TYR A 38 5.17 -13.05 -24.06
N ASN A 39 5.39 -12.65 -25.32
CA ASN A 39 4.99 -13.36 -26.53
C ASN A 39 5.95 -14.46 -26.98
N SER A 40 7.15 -14.56 -26.40
CA SER A 40 7.96 -15.78 -26.59
C SER A 40 7.26 -17.02 -26.02
N SER A 41 6.22 -16.82 -25.20
CA SER A 41 5.37 -17.89 -24.68
C SER A 41 3.96 -17.99 -25.27
N LYS A 42 3.29 -16.95 -25.73
CA LYS A 42 1.98 -16.99 -26.45
C LYS A 42 1.52 -15.62 -27.00
N ASN A 43 0.77 -15.63 -28.11
CA ASN A 43 0.18 -14.50 -28.85
C ASN A 43 -0.64 -13.52 -27.97
N TYR A 44 -0.01 -12.51 -27.36
CA TYR A 44 -0.70 -11.46 -26.63
C TYR A 44 -1.07 -10.29 -27.52
N ASP A 45 -2.36 -9.98 -27.62
CA ASP A 45 -2.87 -8.88 -28.45
C ASP A 45 -3.07 -7.61 -27.61
N LEU A 46 -2.23 -6.58 -27.86
CA LEU A 46 -2.32 -5.28 -27.21
C LEU A 46 -3.71 -4.64 -27.37
N THR A 47 -4.38 -4.92 -28.49
CA THR A 47 -5.74 -4.43 -28.75
C THR A 47 -6.74 -5.11 -27.82
N LYS A 48 -6.56 -6.40 -27.57
CA LYS A 48 -7.34 -7.17 -26.58
C LYS A 48 -7.11 -6.64 -25.18
N TYR A 49 -5.84 -6.34 -24.81
CA TYR A 49 -5.49 -5.73 -23.53
C TYR A 49 -6.21 -4.38 -23.30
N LYS A 50 -6.10 -3.44 -24.25
CA LYS A 50 -6.78 -2.13 -24.18
C LYS A 50 -8.30 -2.27 -24.10
N LYS A 51 -8.87 -3.21 -24.81
CA LYS A 51 -10.31 -3.50 -24.78
C LYS A 51 -10.74 -4.04 -23.42
N ASN A 52 -9.98 -4.96 -22.85
CA ASN A 52 -10.26 -5.54 -21.53
C ASN A 52 -10.12 -4.51 -20.44
N HIS A 53 -9.07 -3.67 -20.47
CA HIS A 53 -8.87 -2.56 -19.56
C HIS A 53 -10.05 -1.58 -19.58
N SER A 54 -10.54 -1.20 -20.77
CA SER A 54 -11.71 -0.34 -20.91
C SER A 54 -12.99 -0.99 -20.35
N LYS A 55 -13.17 -2.31 -20.53
CA LYS A 55 -14.28 -3.07 -19.92
C LYS A 55 -14.18 -3.03 -18.39
N LEU A 56 -12.99 -3.20 -17.84
CA LEU A 56 -12.75 -3.20 -16.41
C LEU A 56 -13.04 -1.84 -15.77
N ILE A 57 -12.57 -0.75 -16.38
CA ILE A 57 -12.90 0.61 -15.91
C ILE A 57 -14.42 0.84 -15.93
N LYS A 58 -15.10 0.41 -17.00
CA LYS A 58 -16.56 0.47 -17.05
C LYS A 58 -17.20 -0.31 -15.91
N LYS A 59 -16.67 -1.50 -15.59
CA LYS A 59 -17.16 -2.32 -14.48
C LYS A 59 -16.94 -1.64 -13.13
N ILE A 60 -15.75 -1.10 -12.87
CA ILE A 60 -15.44 -0.32 -11.66
C ILE A 60 -16.43 0.83 -11.52
N ASN A 61 -16.64 1.62 -12.59
CA ASN A 61 -17.56 2.76 -12.57
C ASN A 61 -19.03 2.35 -12.38
N SER A 62 -19.41 1.12 -12.76
CA SER A 62 -20.77 0.59 -12.61
C SER A 62 -21.05 -0.11 -11.29
N LEU A 63 -20.04 -0.32 -10.42
CA LEU A 63 -20.23 -0.99 -9.15
C LEU A 63 -21.26 -0.26 -8.26
N ASN A 64 -22.10 -1.05 -7.59
CA ASN A 64 -23.03 -0.50 -6.60
C ASN A 64 -22.24 -0.12 -5.34
N GLU A 65 -22.47 1.09 -4.83
CA GLU A 65 -21.79 1.64 -3.65
C GLU A 65 -22.03 0.85 -2.35
N LYS A 66 -23.08 0.03 -2.32
CA LYS A 66 -23.38 -0.85 -1.18
C LYS A 66 -22.60 -2.16 -1.19
N THR A 67 -21.90 -2.49 -2.27
CA THR A 67 -21.18 -3.76 -2.39
C THR A 67 -19.86 -3.73 -1.62
N GLU A 68 -19.44 -4.88 -1.13
CA GLU A 68 -18.13 -5.06 -0.49
C GLU A 68 -17.00 -4.71 -1.44
N THR A 69 -17.10 -5.16 -2.69
CA THR A 69 -16.14 -4.85 -3.76
C THR A 69 -15.95 -3.33 -3.92
N TYR A 70 -17.02 -2.55 -3.87
CA TYR A 70 -16.92 -1.09 -3.95
C TYR A 70 -16.13 -0.50 -2.77
N LYS A 71 -16.35 -1.00 -1.56
CA LYS A 71 -15.68 -0.52 -0.35
C LYS A 71 -14.21 -0.90 -0.29
N THR A 72 -13.90 -2.15 -0.63
CA THR A 72 -12.52 -2.62 -0.65
C THR A 72 -11.72 -1.94 -1.75
N LEU A 73 -12.32 -1.66 -2.92
CA LEU A 73 -11.72 -0.77 -3.93
C LEU A 73 -11.54 0.66 -3.40
N SER A 74 -12.50 1.17 -2.64
CA SER A 74 -12.38 2.51 -2.06
C SER A 74 -11.26 2.59 -1.02
N CYS A 75 -10.93 1.50 -0.33
CA CYS A 75 -9.77 1.41 0.55
C CYS A 75 -8.46 1.59 -0.24
N ILE A 76 -8.29 0.81 -1.31
CA ILE A 76 -7.07 0.85 -2.15
C ILE A 76 -6.97 2.18 -2.90
N PHE A 77 -8.05 2.60 -3.57
CA PHE A 77 -8.04 3.87 -4.31
C PHE A 77 -7.91 5.08 -3.37
N GLY A 78 -8.43 4.98 -2.15
CA GLY A 78 -8.23 6.01 -1.13
C GLY A 78 -6.76 6.17 -0.77
N ALA A 79 -6.05 5.06 -0.59
CA ALA A 79 -4.61 5.08 -0.35
C ALA A 79 -3.84 5.64 -1.55
N PHE A 80 -4.03 5.07 -2.73
CA PHE A 80 -3.21 5.37 -3.91
C PHE A 80 -3.45 6.78 -4.47
N MET A 81 -4.69 7.25 -4.44
CA MET A 81 -4.98 8.64 -4.82
C MET A 81 -4.50 9.62 -3.74
N GLY A 82 -4.49 9.21 -2.47
CA GLY A 82 -3.90 9.97 -1.39
C GLY A 82 -2.40 10.17 -1.60
N ASP A 83 -1.66 9.10 -1.82
CA ASP A 83 -0.25 9.11 -2.22
C ASP A 83 -0.01 10.07 -3.39
N SER A 84 -0.72 9.86 -4.50
CA SER A 84 -0.59 10.70 -5.71
C SER A 84 -0.86 12.18 -5.46
N ILE A 85 -1.80 12.53 -4.59
CA ILE A 85 -2.12 13.93 -4.21
C ILE A 85 -1.00 14.49 -3.33
N GLY A 86 -0.56 13.72 -2.34
CA GLY A 86 0.42 14.15 -1.35
C GLY A 86 1.82 14.34 -1.91
N ALA A 87 2.22 13.56 -2.92
CA ALA A 87 3.55 13.59 -3.55
C ALA A 87 3.99 14.99 -4.03
N TYR A 88 3.05 15.90 -4.29
CA TYR A 88 3.36 17.26 -4.73
C TYR A 88 3.89 18.17 -3.63
N LEU A 89 3.65 17.79 -2.39
CA LEU A 89 3.92 18.65 -1.23
C LEU A 89 4.81 17.97 -0.19
N GLU A 90 5.33 16.81 -0.56
CA GLU A 90 6.29 16.08 0.24
C GLU A 90 7.47 16.99 0.63
N PHE A 91 7.85 16.94 1.89
CA PHE A 91 8.88 17.78 2.53
C PHE A 91 8.60 19.29 2.56
N HIS A 92 7.45 19.76 2.08
CA HIS A 92 7.09 21.16 2.19
C HIS A 92 6.77 21.54 3.64
N LYS A 93 7.07 22.82 3.98
CA LYS A 93 6.67 23.41 5.26
C LYS A 93 5.14 23.62 5.31
N PRO A 94 4.54 23.59 6.52
CA PRO A 94 3.13 23.89 6.68
C PRO A 94 2.74 25.24 6.07
N SER A 95 1.67 25.25 5.26
CA SER A 95 1.08 26.48 4.69
C SER A 95 -0.37 26.23 4.30
N LYS A 96 -1.24 27.20 4.58
CA LYS A 96 -2.68 27.10 4.26
C LYS A 96 -3.02 26.99 2.76
N ASP A 97 -2.05 27.26 1.89
CA ASP A 97 -2.25 27.34 0.43
C ASP A 97 -1.46 26.23 -0.31
N ASN A 98 -0.81 25.32 0.41
CA ASN A 98 -0.04 24.24 -0.20
C ASN A 98 -0.88 23.41 -1.18
N HIS A 99 -2.11 23.03 -0.80
CA HIS A 99 -3.00 22.25 -1.63
C HIS A 99 -3.27 22.86 -3.01
N SER A 100 -3.06 24.17 -3.19
CA SER A 100 -3.23 24.84 -4.50
C SER A 100 -2.25 24.38 -5.57
N LYS A 101 -1.15 23.73 -5.19
CA LYS A 101 -0.08 23.23 -6.07
C LYS A 101 -0.35 21.82 -6.62
N ILE A 102 -1.28 21.07 -6.02
CA ILE A 102 -1.56 19.67 -6.40
C ILE A 102 -1.86 19.57 -7.91
N TYR A 103 -1.14 18.70 -8.60
CA TYR A 103 -1.22 18.42 -10.05
C TYR A 103 -0.93 19.62 -10.98
N LYS A 104 -0.32 20.69 -10.48
CA LYS A 104 0.02 21.86 -11.30
C LYS A 104 1.49 21.94 -11.67
N GLU A 105 2.34 21.36 -10.84
CA GLU A 105 3.80 21.35 -11.02
C GLU A 105 4.27 19.89 -11.00
N LYS A 106 5.55 19.63 -11.24
CA LYS A 106 6.13 18.33 -10.98
C LYS A 106 6.41 18.16 -9.49
N THR A 107 6.41 16.93 -9.01
CA THR A 107 6.86 16.61 -7.65
C THR A 107 8.34 16.93 -7.48
N ILE A 108 8.87 16.87 -6.25
CA ILE A 108 10.31 17.07 -6.00
C ILE A 108 11.18 16.04 -6.71
N PHE A 109 10.64 14.86 -7.00
CA PHE A 109 11.31 13.80 -7.79
C PHE A 109 11.07 13.92 -9.30
N GLY A 110 10.43 14.99 -9.75
CA GLY A 110 10.14 15.21 -11.17
C GLY A 110 8.99 14.40 -11.73
N LEU A 111 8.18 13.76 -10.89
CA LEU A 111 7.05 12.94 -11.28
C LEU A 111 5.91 13.78 -11.86
N GLU A 112 5.16 13.19 -12.78
CA GLU A 112 4.04 13.84 -13.47
C GLU A 112 2.74 13.79 -12.66
N ALA A 113 1.74 14.57 -13.09
CA ALA A 113 0.43 14.62 -12.45
C ALA A 113 -0.27 13.25 -12.46
N GLY A 114 -0.69 12.79 -11.29
CA GLY A 114 -1.32 11.50 -11.09
C GLY A 114 -0.34 10.37 -10.72
N SER A 115 0.97 10.64 -10.69
CA SER A 115 1.99 9.65 -10.29
C SER A 115 1.75 9.14 -8.88
N ILE A 116 2.09 7.87 -8.68
CA ILE A 116 2.22 7.24 -7.37
C ILE A 116 3.70 7.17 -6.98
N THR A 117 3.97 7.05 -5.69
CA THR A 117 5.32 6.94 -5.11
C THR A 117 5.62 5.54 -4.60
N ASP A 118 6.63 5.39 -3.73
CA ASP A 118 6.96 4.13 -3.07
C ASP A 118 5.81 3.58 -2.21
N ASP A 119 4.97 4.43 -1.63
CA ASP A 119 3.77 4.04 -0.87
C ASP A 119 2.90 3.05 -1.65
N SER A 120 2.36 3.50 -2.77
CA SER A 120 1.46 2.66 -3.57
C SER A 120 2.21 1.57 -4.33
N SER A 121 3.43 1.82 -4.78
CA SER A 121 4.20 0.82 -5.53
C SER A 121 4.63 -0.36 -4.66
N MET A 122 4.95 -0.13 -3.38
CA MET A 122 5.17 -1.19 -2.41
C MET A 122 3.88 -1.93 -2.03
N ALA A 123 2.75 -1.21 -1.89
CA ALA A 123 1.45 -1.84 -1.69
C ALA A 123 1.07 -2.78 -2.85
N ILE A 124 1.38 -2.40 -4.07
CA ILE A 124 1.21 -3.24 -5.27
C ILE A 124 2.14 -4.46 -5.23
N SER A 125 3.39 -4.27 -4.82
CA SER A 125 4.34 -5.38 -4.67
C SER A 125 3.86 -6.40 -3.64
N LEU A 126 3.31 -5.94 -2.51
CA LEU A 126 2.66 -6.80 -1.50
C LEU A 126 1.45 -7.55 -2.10
N ALA A 127 0.65 -6.87 -2.91
CA ALA A 127 -0.49 -7.50 -3.56
C ALA A 127 -0.05 -8.64 -4.49
N TYR A 128 1.03 -8.46 -5.25
CA TYR A 128 1.58 -9.52 -6.09
C TYR A 128 2.07 -10.71 -5.26
N ALA A 129 2.77 -10.47 -4.15
CA ALA A 129 3.17 -11.53 -3.24
C ALA A 129 1.97 -12.34 -2.72
N ILE A 130 0.89 -11.66 -2.34
CA ILE A 130 -0.37 -12.28 -1.89
C ILE A 130 -0.99 -13.14 -3.00
N MET A 131 -0.99 -12.65 -4.24
CA MET A 131 -1.58 -13.36 -5.39
C MET A 131 -0.77 -14.59 -5.81
N ASP A 132 0.56 -14.54 -5.66
CA ASP A 132 1.47 -15.60 -6.07
C ASP A 132 1.53 -16.76 -5.07
N THR A 133 1.07 -16.59 -3.85
CA THR A 133 1.03 -17.68 -2.88
C THR A 133 0.20 -18.86 -3.40
N LYS A 134 0.84 -20.05 -3.51
CA LYS A 134 0.22 -21.28 -4.04
C LYS A 134 -1.11 -21.63 -3.35
N LYS A 135 -1.25 -21.32 -2.07
CA LYS A 135 -2.45 -21.61 -1.30
C LYS A 135 -3.42 -20.43 -1.21
N ARG A 136 -3.06 -19.23 -1.69
CA ARG A 136 -3.83 -17.96 -1.60
C ARG A 136 -4.53 -17.69 -0.25
N LYS A 137 -4.07 -18.40 0.78
CA LYS A 137 -4.70 -18.44 2.12
C LYS A 137 -3.77 -18.00 3.24
N GLU A 138 -2.48 -17.90 2.94
CA GLU A 138 -1.44 -17.57 3.91
C GLU A 138 -0.46 -16.58 3.27
N LEU A 139 0.13 -15.70 4.03
CA LEU A 139 1.23 -14.86 3.56
C LEU A 139 2.50 -15.69 3.54
N ASP A 140 3.28 -15.51 2.49
CA ASP A 140 4.61 -16.11 2.33
C ASP A 140 5.68 -15.02 2.40
N GLN A 141 6.48 -15.02 3.47
CA GLN A 141 7.51 -14.02 3.69
C GLN A 141 8.59 -14.03 2.60
N ASN A 142 8.94 -15.20 2.03
CA ASN A 142 9.88 -15.26 0.92
C ASN A 142 9.34 -14.51 -0.30
N LEU A 143 8.07 -14.71 -0.64
CA LEU A 143 7.43 -13.99 -1.75
C LEU A 143 7.31 -12.51 -1.47
N ILE A 144 6.92 -12.10 -0.24
CA ILE A 144 6.85 -10.67 0.11
C ILE A 144 8.25 -10.05 -0.01
N TYR A 145 9.28 -10.67 0.56
CA TYR A 145 10.66 -10.19 0.47
C TYR A 145 11.15 -10.13 -0.98
N PHE A 146 10.83 -11.14 -1.79
CA PHE A 146 11.15 -11.15 -3.22
C PHE A 146 10.52 -9.98 -3.95
N TYR A 147 9.22 -9.74 -3.81
CA TYR A 147 8.53 -8.66 -4.52
C TYR A 147 8.97 -7.27 -4.07
N TYR A 148 9.32 -7.09 -2.80
CA TYR A 148 9.94 -5.85 -2.32
C TYR A 148 11.35 -5.67 -2.86
N GLY A 149 12.16 -6.72 -2.89
CA GLY A 149 13.50 -6.70 -3.49
C GLY A 149 13.45 -6.43 -4.99
N ALA A 150 12.53 -7.08 -5.70
CA ALA A 150 12.30 -6.84 -7.13
C ALA A 150 11.88 -5.38 -7.38
N TRP A 151 10.98 -4.83 -6.55
CA TRP A 151 10.64 -3.41 -6.61
C TRP A 151 11.87 -2.50 -6.40
N ALA A 152 12.69 -2.77 -5.40
CA ALA A 152 13.90 -2.00 -5.15
C ALA A 152 14.89 -2.05 -6.34
N LEU A 153 14.95 -3.17 -7.07
CA LEU A 153 15.76 -3.30 -8.29
C LEU A 153 15.25 -2.45 -9.45
N THR A 154 13.98 -2.02 -9.46
CA THR A 154 13.46 -1.09 -10.48
C THR A 154 14.05 0.33 -10.35
N ASN A 155 14.86 0.57 -9.32
CA ASN A 155 15.45 1.88 -9.00
C ASN A 155 14.37 2.97 -8.85
N PRO A 156 13.44 2.81 -7.90
CA PRO A 156 12.39 3.80 -7.68
C PRO A 156 12.98 5.18 -7.38
N PRO A 157 12.30 6.27 -7.76
CA PRO A 157 12.80 7.63 -7.58
C PRO A 157 12.92 8.03 -6.10
N ASP A 158 12.13 7.39 -5.25
CA ASP A 158 12.20 7.50 -3.80
C ASP A 158 12.19 6.12 -3.14
N MET A 159 12.91 6.02 -2.02
CA MET A 159 12.93 4.84 -1.17
C MET A 159 13.40 5.23 0.24
N GLY A 160 12.55 5.11 1.23
CA GLY A 160 12.85 5.42 2.61
C GLY A 160 14.04 4.64 3.17
N ASN A 161 14.78 5.24 4.10
CA ASN A 161 16.01 4.66 4.66
C ASN A 161 15.82 3.26 5.27
N ALA A 162 14.73 3.02 6.01
CA ALA A 162 14.46 1.71 6.60
C ALA A 162 14.24 0.64 5.51
N THR A 163 13.54 1.01 4.44
CA THR A 163 13.30 0.14 3.28
C THR A 163 14.61 -0.18 2.56
N ASN A 164 15.43 0.83 2.30
CA ASN A 164 16.73 0.63 1.68
C ASN A 164 17.65 -0.27 2.54
N ASN A 165 17.72 -0.03 3.85
CA ASN A 165 18.52 -0.84 4.77
C ASN A 165 18.09 -2.31 4.78
N ALA A 166 16.80 -2.60 4.69
CA ALA A 166 16.28 -3.97 4.66
C ALA A 166 16.56 -4.66 3.33
N LEU A 167 16.34 -3.94 2.21
CA LEU A 167 16.38 -4.53 0.88
C LEU A 167 17.80 -4.55 0.25
N ILE A 168 18.79 -3.89 0.87
CA ILE A 168 20.18 -3.97 0.44
C ILE A 168 20.74 -5.40 0.51
N PHE A 169 20.15 -6.25 1.35
CA PHE A 169 20.53 -7.67 1.50
C PHE A 169 19.82 -8.58 0.48
N PHE A 170 18.92 -8.03 -0.34
CA PHE A 170 18.24 -8.81 -1.37
C PHE A 170 19.24 -9.21 -2.45
N ASP A 171 19.43 -10.51 -2.61
CA ASP A 171 20.30 -11.11 -3.60
C ASP A 171 19.45 -11.89 -4.61
N TYR A 172 19.17 -11.24 -5.72
CA TYR A 172 18.40 -11.84 -6.81
C TYR A 172 19.03 -13.12 -7.34
N ASP A 173 20.37 -13.18 -7.40
CA ASP A 173 21.07 -14.31 -8.02
C ASP A 173 20.96 -15.60 -7.18
N ASN A 174 20.75 -15.46 -5.89
CA ASN A 174 20.53 -16.59 -4.98
C ASN A 174 19.07 -16.87 -4.66
N CYS A 175 18.12 -16.08 -5.18
CA CYS A 175 16.69 -16.36 -5.05
C CYS A 175 16.25 -17.45 -6.04
N VAL A 176 15.74 -18.56 -5.54
CA VAL A 176 15.11 -19.62 -6.34
C VAL A 176 13.70 -19.85 -5.83
N TYR A 177 12.72 -19.93 -6.74
CA TYR A 177 11.32 -20.13 -6.37
C TYR A 177 11.13 -21.44 -5.59
N GLY A 178 10.59 -21.33 -4.39
CA GLY A 178 10.39 -22.47 -3.49
C GLY A 178 11.47 -22.66 -2.43
N ASP A 179 12.60 -21.96 -2.52
CA ASP A 179 13.66 -21.98 -1.51
C ASP A 179 13.39 -20.96 -0.40
N ASN A 180 14.01 -21.17 0.75
CA ASN A 180 13.98 -20.22 1.86
C ASN A 180 15.13 -19.21 1.75
N PHE A 181 15.00 -18.23 0.85
CA PHE A 181 16.00 -17.17 0.68
C PHE A 181 15.81 -15.99 1.65
N PHE A 182 14.66 -15.79 2.24
CA PHE A 182 14.43 -14.89 3.39
C PHE A 182 14.77 -15.65 4.68
N ASN A 183 16.06 -15.96 4.85
CA ASN A 183 16.60 -16.80 5.91
C ASN A 183 16.89 -15.99 7.19
N GLU A 184 17.30 -16.70 8.25
CA GLU A 184 17.59 -16.11 9.56
C GLU A 184 18.74 -15.09 9.53
N ASP A 185 19.74 -15.24 8.66
CA ASP A 185 20.84 -14.28 8.55
C ASP A 185 20.35 -12.95 8.00
N ILE A 186 19.48 -12.98 6.99
CA ILE A 186 18.83 -11.79 6.43
C ILE A 186 17.93 -11.13 7.48
N LYS A 187 17.10 -11.89 8.19
CA LYS A 187 16.24 -11.39 9.27
C LYS A 187 17.06 -10.74 10.38
N ASN A 188 18.14 -11.35 10.82
CA ASN A 188 19.03 -10.79 11.83
C ASN A 188 19.67 -9.49 11.37
N ASN A 189 20.13 -9.40 10.12
CA ASN A 189 20.70 -8.18 9.56
C ASN A 189 19.66 -7.05 9.51
N ILE A 190 18.43 -7.34 9.09
CA ILE A 190 17.33 -6.37 9.07
C ILE A 190 17.00 -5.93 10.49
N TYR A 191 16.91 -6.86 11.44
CA TYR A 191 16.65 -6.55 12.83
C TYR A 191 17.70 -5.58 13.40
N ILE A 192 18.99 -5.88 13.21
CA ILE A 192 20.09 -5.03 13.69
C ILE A 192 19.99 -3.60 13.13
N ASN A 193 19.66 -3.47 11.85
CA ASN A 193 19.64 -2.16 11.18
C ASN A 193 18.36 -1.36 11.43
N ASN A 194 17.22 -2.01 11.62
CA ASN A 194 15.91 -1.36 11.59
C ASN A 194 15.10 -1.50 12.88
N TYR A 195 15.54 -2.27 13.89
CA TYR A 195 14.76 -2.47 15.12
C TYR A 195 14.37 -1.16 15.82
N CYS A 196 15.25 -0.16 15.82
CA CYS A 196 14.97 1.14 16.43
C CYS A 196 14.13 2.08 15.54
N SER A 197 13.87 1.69 14.29
CA SER A 197 13.12 2.54 13.36
C SER A 197 11.64 2.54 13.71
N LYS A 198 11.10 3.74 13.88
CA LYS A 198 9.66 4.01 14.04
C LYS A 198 9.12 4.78 12.84
N ALA A 199 9.68 4.52 11.65
CA ALA A 199 9.24 5.13 10.40
C ALA A 199 7.88 4.56 9.95
N ASN A 200 7.11 5.36 9.22
CA ASN A 200 5.74 5.07 8.79
C ASN A 200 5.63 4.09 7.60
N GLY A 201 6.74 3.66 7.02
CA GLY A 201 6.78 2.81 5.84
C GLY A 201 6.05 1.45 5.96
N PHE A 202 5.74 0.99 7.18
CA PHE A 202 4.91 -0.18 7.39
C PHE A 202 3.40 0.12 7.24
N LEU A 203 2.97 1.37 7.44
CA LEU A 203 1.57 1.78 7.27
C LEU A 203 1.26 2.19 5.84
N MET A 204 2.22 2.80 5.12
CA MET A 204 2.01 3.37 3.80
C MET A 204 1.53 2.31 2.79
N ARG A 205 2.03 1.08 2.88
CA ARG A 205 1.75 -0.02 1.95
C ARG A 205 0.62 -0.95 2.40
N ILE A 206 -0.01 -0.69 3.55
CA ILE A 206 -0.88 -1.66 4.23
C ILE A 206 -2.27 -1.83 3.60
N SER A 207 -2.69 -0.94 2.69
CA SER A 207 -4.04 -0.94 2.12
C SER A 207 -4.41 -2.27 1.45
N THR A 208 -3.49 -2.89 0.74
CA THR A 208 -3.69 -4.19 0.08
C THR A 208 -3.76 -5.34 1.09
N PHE A 209 -3.00 -5.27 2.17
CA PHE A 209 -3.10 -6.20 3.28
C PHE A 209 -4.47 -6.12 3.98
N VAL A 210 -5.00 -4.91 4.21
CA VAL A 210 -6.33 -4.71 4.81
C VAL A 210 -7.40 -5.45 4.01
N VAL A 211 -7.36 -5.31 2.67
CA VAL A 211 -8.32 -5.98 1.78
C VAL A 211 -8.13 -7.49 1.79
N PHE A 212 -6.88 -7.97 1.72
CA PHE A 212 -6.56 -9.40 1.84
C PHE A 212 -7.10 -9.96 3.16
N PHE A 213 -6.80 -9.32 4.29
CA PHE A 213 -7.23 -9.78 5.62
C PHE A 213 -8.76 -9.82 5.72
N TYR A 214 -9.44 -8.77 5.24
CA TYR A 214 -10.89 -8.69 5.23
C TYR A 214 -11.53 -9.88 4.51
N TYR A 215 -11.11 -10.19 3.28
CA TYR A 215 -11.68 -11.31 2.53
C TYR A 215 -11.27 -12.67 3.10
N ARG A 216 -10.03 -12.80 3.49
CA ARG A 216 -9.49 -14.06 3.98
C ARG A 216 -10.08 -14.49 5.32
N PHE A 217 -10.36 -13.53 6.17
CA PHE A 217 -10.83 -13.74 7.55
C PHE A 217 -12.17 -13.05 7.82
N LYS A 218 -13.02 -12.99 6.80
CA LYS A 218 -14.29 -12.25 6.87
C LYS A 218 -15.17 -12.69 8.04
N ASN A 219 -15.31 -14.00 8.24
CA ASN A 219 -16.14 -14.53 9.32
C ASN A 219 -15.60 -14.12 10.70
N GLU A 220 -14.28 -14.13 10.85
CA GLU A 220 -13.63 -13.69 12.08
C GLU A 220 -13.73 -12.16 12.26
N CYS A 221 -13.74 -11.41 11.17
CA CYS A 221 -13.94 -9.96 11.22
C CYS A 221 -15.36 -9.58 11.66
N GLU A 222 -16.36 -10.47 11.54
CA GLU A 222 -17.73 -10.19 11.99
C GLU A 222 -17.81 -9.86 13.49
N VAL A 223 -16.85 -10.34 14.30
CA VAL A 223 -16.79 -10.02 15.75
C VAL A 223 -16.56 -8.51 16.02
N ILE A 224 -16.19 -7.74 14.98
CA ILE A 224 -16.04 -6.28 15.11
C ILE A 224 -17.39 -5.60 15.45
N LYS A 225 -18.51 -6.27 15.20
CA LYS A 225 -19.87 -5.85 15.59
C LYS A 225 -20.14 -6.07 17.07
N SER A 226 -19.36 -6.93 17.74
CA SER A 226 -19.48 -7.19 19.18
C SER A 226 -19.09 -5.98 20.03
N GLU A 227 -19.72 -5.81 21.17
CA GLU A 227 -19.31 -4.87 22.23
C GLU A 227 -18.44 -5.56 23.29
N GLU A 228 -18.14 -6.85 23.11
CA GLU A 228 -17.33 -7.61 24.04
C GLU A 228 -15.83 -7.36 23.80
N LYS A 229 -15.13 -6.84 24.81
CA LYS A 229 -13.69 -6.54 24.74
C LYS A 229 -12.85 -7.76 24.33
N LYS A 230 -13.24 -8.95 24.80
CA LYS A 230 -12.55 -10.21 24.52
C LYS A 230 -12.60 -10.55 23.03
N ASP A 231 -13.72 -10.35 22.37
CA ASP A 231 -13.89 -10.61 20.95
C ASP A 231 -13.02 -9.68 20.10
N LEU A 232 -13.02 -8.38 20.44
CA LEU A 232 -12.18 -7.39 19.78
C LEU A 232 -10.69 -7.69 19.99
N LEU A 233 -10.30 -8.14 21.18
CA LEU A 233 -8.92 -8.56 21.46
C LEU A 233 -8.53 -9.80 20.64
N ASN A 234 -9.41 -10.77 20.48
CA ASN A 234 -9.13 -11.96 19.66
C ASN A 234 -8.90 -11.57 18.20
N LEU A 235 -9.71 -10.67 17.64
CA LEU A 235 -9.50 -10.15 16.29
C LEU A 235 -8.18 -9.39 16.19
N TYR A 236 -7.89 -8.48 17.13
CA TYR A 236 -6.63 -7.74 17.20
C TYR A 236 -5.43 -8.68 17.23
N ASN A 237 -5.43 -9.70 18.06
CA ASN A 237 -4.34 -10.67 18.15
C ASN A 237 -4.15 -11.44 16.84
N LYS A 238 -5.24 -11.79 16.16
CA LYS A 238 -5.17 -12.42 14.83
C LYS A 238 -4.55 -11.49 13.79
N ILE A 239 -4.97 -10.22 13.75
CA ILE A 239 -4.37 -9.20 12.89
C ILE A 239 -2.87 -9.08 13.19
N LYS A 240 -2.50 -8.93 14.47
CA LYS A 240 -1.13 -8.75 14.95
C LYS A 240 -0.21 -9.87 14.51
N ASN A 241 -0.67 -11.12 14.58
CA ASN A 241 0.13 -12.28 14.19
C ASN A 241 0.35 -12.37 12.69
N ILE A 242 -0.59 -11.90 11.87
CA ILE A 242 -0.49 -12.01 10.42
C ILE A 242 0.23 -10.80 9.82
N VAL A 243 -0.05 -9.59 10.30
CA VAL A 243 0.62 -8.38 9.82
C VAL A 243 2.11 -8.37 10.18
N PHE A 244 2.49 -9.07 11.24
CA PHE A 244 3.89 -9.26 11.63
C PHE A 244 4.72 -9.85 10.49
N LEU A 245 4.15 -10.74 9.68
CA LEU A 245 4.85 -11.36 8.55
C LEU A 245 5.32 -10.35 7.49
N ASP A 246 4.57 -9.26 7.28
CA ASP A 246 5.00 -8.15 6.42
C ASP A 246 5.94 -7.19 7.17
N ASN A 247 5.59 -6.83 8.40
CA ASN A 247 6.34 -5.84 9.17
C ASN A 247 7.78 -6.30 9.48
N GLU A 248 7.99 -7.58 9.77
CA GLU A 248 9.30 -8.15 10.08
C GLU A 248 10.30 -7.95 8.93
N ILE A 249 9.83 -7.87 7.69
CA ILE A 249 10.68 -7.74 6.50
C ILE A 249 11.41 -6.39 6.45
N ILE A 250 10.82 -5.32 6.94
CA ILE A 250 11.43 -3.99 6.88
C ILE A 250 11.40 -3.27 8.23
N HIS A 251 10.33 -3.44 9.01
CA HIS A 251 10.08 -2.69 10.24
C HIS A 251 9.87 -3.63 11.43
N PRO A 252 10.91 -4.38 11.87
CA PRO A 252 10.79 -5.43 12.88
C PRO A 252 10.51 -4.93 14.31
N ASN A 253 10.36 -3.63 14.51
CA ASN A 253 10.06 -3.03 15.81
C ASN A 253 8.68 -3.47 16.30
N LYS A 254 8.59 -3.94 17.55
CA LYS A 254 7.34 -4.43 18.14
C LYS A 254 6.26 -3.35 18.21
N GLU A 255 6.63 -2.10 18.52
CA GLU A 255 5.70 -0.98 18.57
C GLU A 255 5.07 -0.71 17.21
N ASN A 256 5.84 -0.82 16.12
CA ASN A 256 5.34 -0.71 14.75
C ASN A 256 4.27 -1.78 14.46
N ASN A 257 4.52 -3.03 14.89
CA ASN A 257 3.56 -4.12 14.69
C ASN A 257 2.25 -3.91 15.46
N ILE A 258 2.32 -3.38 16.68
CA ILE A 258 1.16 -3.03 17.49
C ILE A 258 0.36 -1.91 16.83
N ALA A 259 1.03 -0.82 16.45
CA ALA A 259 0.42 0.32 15.77
C ALA A 259 -0.24 -0.10 14.45
N CYS A 260 0.46 -0.90 13.62
CA CYS A 260 -0.09 -1.46 12.38
C CYS A 260 -1.35 -2.29 12.64
N SER A 261 -1.34 -3.11 13.68
CA SER A 261 -2.47 -3.99 14.01
C SER A 261 -3.72 -3.20 14.41
N ILE A 262 -3.55 -2.12 15.19
CA ILE A 262 -4.65 -1.22 15.55
C ILE A 262 -5.13 -0.46 14.31
N PHE A 263 -4.21 -0.04 13.43
CA PHE A 263 -4.55 0.64 12.18
C PHE A 263 -5.38 -0.27 11.25
N VAL A 264 -4.96 -1.53 11.05
CA VAL A 264 -5.71 -2.53 10.27
C VAL A 264 -7.08 -2.78 10.90
N PHE A 265 -7.17 -2.85 12.24
CA PHE A 265 -8.44 -2.96 12.95
C PHE A 265 -9.38 -1.78 12.62
N MET A 266 -8.88 -0.54 12.63
CA MET A 266 -9.67 0.64 12.24
C MET A 266 -10.16 0.56 10.77
N ALA A 267 -9.27 0.15 9.86
CA ALA A 267 -9.62 0.01 8.45
C ALA A 267 -10.69 -1.07 8.21
N ILE A 268 -10.63 -2.19 8.95
CA ILE A 268 -11.65 -3.23 8.91
C ILE A 268 -12.98 -2.68 9.45
N CYS A 269 -12.99 -1.90 10.54
CA CYS A 269 -14.22 -1.23 11.00
C CYS A 269 -14.84 -0.37 9.86
N ALA A 270 -14.03 0.37 9.13
CA ALA A 270 -14.50 1.18 8.00
C ALA A 270 -15.13 0.33 6.89
N LEU A 271 -14.54 -0.84 6.56
CA LEU A 271 -15.10 -1.81 5.61
C LEU A 271 -16.44 -2.38 6.07
N PHE A 272 -16.67 -2.51 7.39
CA PHE A 272 -17.94 -2.93 8.00
C PHE A 272 -18.95 -1.78 8.16
N ASN A 273 -18.71 -0.61 7.59
CA ASN A 273 -19.58 0.58 7.61
C ASN A 273 -19.78 1.26 8.98
N PHE A 274 -18.87 1.06 9.91
CA PHE A 274 -18.88 1.90 11.10
C PHE A 274 -18.54 3.33 10.71
N LYS A 275 -19.23 4.30 11.29
CA LYS A 275 -18.93 5.73 11.12
C LYS A 275 -17.64 6.10 11.86
N GLY A 276 -17.06 7.23 11.52
CA GLY A 276 -15.78 7.63 12.11
C GLY A 276 -15.79 7.61 13.65
N LYS A 277 -16.79 8.22 14.27
CA LYS A 277 -16.94 8.24 15.75
C LYS A 277 -17.21 6.84 16.35
N GLU A 278 -17.84 5.94 15.61
CA GLU A 278 -18.05 4.56 16.02
C GLU A 278 -16.74 3.75 15.98
N ILE A 279 -15.91 3.99 14.96
CA ILE A 279 -14.58 3.38 14.88
C ILE A 279 -13.73 3.80 16.08
N ILE A 280 -13.72 5.08 16.43
CA ILE A 280 -13.02 5.56 17.64
C ILE A 280 -13.49 4.85 18.89
N LYS A 281 -14.80 4.71 19.10
CA LYS A 281 -15.34 3.94 20.24
C LYS A 281 -14.87 2.49 20.27
N LYS A 282 -14.79 1.82 19.11
CA LYS A 282 -14.26 0.45 19.00
C LYS A 282 -12.77 0.38 19.38
N VAL A 283 -11.98 1.37 18.95
CA VAL A 283 -10.57 1.48 19.35
C VAL A 283 -10.45 1.70 20.86
N GLU A 284 -11.19 2.64 21.43
CA GLU A 284 -11.20 2.90 22.88
C GLU A 284 -11.59 1.63 23.66
N LEU A 285 -12.59 0.87 23.19
CA LEU A 285 -13.00 -0.38 23.80
C LEU A 285 -11.92 -1.47 23.71
N LEU A 286 -11.24 -1.58 22.57
CA LEU A 286 -10.10 -2.49 22.39
C LEU A 286 -8.96 -2.14 23.37
N LEU A 287 -8.61 -0.86 23.51
CA LEU A 287 -7.51 -0.38 24.37
C LEU A 287 -7.78 -0.56 25.88
N GLN A 288 -9.02 -0.88 26.27
CA GLN A 288 -9.36 -1.22 27.66
C GLN A 288 -8.98 -2.65 28.07
N ASN A 289 -8.48 -3.48 27.12
CA ASN A 289 -7.99 -4.82 27.45
C ASN A 289 -6.67 -4.76 28.22
N ASP A 290 -6.45 -5.71 29.12
CA ASP A 290 -5.28 -5.77 30.01
C ASP A 290 -3.94 -5.84 29.28
N VAL A 291 -3.89 -6.38 28.05
CA VAL A 291 -2.66 -6.43 27.27
C VAL A 291 -2.05 -5.04 27.09
N PHE A 292 -2.89 -4.01 26.90
CA PHE A 292 -2.48 -2.62 26.77
C PHE A 292 -2.11 -1.93 28.11
N SER A 293 -1.96 -2.69 29.17
CA SER A 293 -1.51 -2.22 30.48
C SER A 293 -0.37 -3.05 31.06
N LYS A 294 0.09 -4.08 30.33
CA LYS A 294 1.11 -5.02 30.82
C LYS A 294 2.44 -4.93 30.10
N ASN A 295 2.44 -4.67 28.81
CA ASN A 295 3.65 -4.62 28.01
C ASN A 295 3.97 -3.17 27.65
N GLU A 296 5.26 -2.81 27.68
CA GLU A 296 5.72 -1.44 27.44
C GLU A 296 5.33 -0.90 26.06
N GLU A 297 5.50 -1.71 25.03
CA GLU A 297 5.19 -1.31 23.65
C GLU A 297 3.69 -1.08 23.44
N GLU A 298 2.81 -1.95 23.99
CA GLU A 298 1.36 -1.78 23.97
C GLU A 298 0.93 -0.54 24.77
N ILE A 299 1.57 -0.28 25.93
CA ILE A 299 1.31 0.92 26.74
C ILE A 299 1.69 2.20 25.96
N ASN A 300 2.85 2.19 25.29
CA ASN A 300 3.32 3.35 24.53
C ASN A 300 2.35 3.69 23.38
N VAL A 301 1.93 2.71 22.58
CA VAL A 301 0.98 2.93 21.48
C VAL A 301 -0.38 3.39 22.01
N LYS A 302 -0.88 2.77 23.10
CA LYS A 302 -2.12 3.19 23.78
C LYS A 302 -2.07 4.65 24.19
N ASN A 303 -0.97 5.07 24.85
CA ASN A 303 -0.81 6.43 25.34
C ASN A 303 -0.81 7.44 24.20
N ILE A 304 -0.09 7.17 23.10
CA ILE A 304 -0.10 8.01 21.89
C ILE A 304 -1.55 8.21 21.40
N ILE A 305 -2.33 7.13 21.29
CA ILE A 305 -3.70 7.19 20.80
C ILE A 305 -4.60 7.98 21.74
N LEU A 306 -4.52 7.74 23.04
CA LEU A 306 -5.39 8.40 24.04
C LEU A 306 -5.06 9.88 24.19
N GLU A 307 -3.78 10.26 24.16
CA GLU A 307 -3.33 11.67 24.21
C GLU A 307 -3.84 12.44 22.97
N ASP A 308 -3.75 11.85 21.79
CA ASP A 308 -4.28 12.43 20.57
C ASP A 308 -5.80 12.62 20.64
N LEU A 309 -6.53 11.59 21.04
CA LEU A 309 -8.00 11.66 21.17
C LEU A 309 -8.45 12.71 22.20
N GLU A 310 -7.72 12.86 23.31
CA GLU A 310 -8.02 13.89 24.29
C GLU A 310 -7.79 15.29 23.73
N THR A 311 -6.67 15.48 22.98
CA THR A 311 -6.38 16.74 22.29
C THR A 311 -7.51 17.14 21.34
N TYR A 312 -8.05 16.18 20.56
CA TYR A 312 -9.12 16.47 19.59
C TYR A 312 -10.47 16.82 20.21
N LYS A 313 -10.70 16.42 21.46
CA LYS A 313 -11.88 16.84 22.22
C LYS A 313 -11.79 18.29 22.67
N GLN A 314 -10.57 18.80 22.88
CA GLN A 314 -10.31 20.10 23.49
C GLN A 314 -9.93 21.19 22.49
N GLU A 315 -9.23 20.84 21.40
CA GLU A 315 -8.64 21.80 20.48
C GLU A 315 -9.20 21.72 19.05
N LYS A 316 -9.37 22.90 18.43
CA LYS A 316 -9.63 22.98 17.00
C LYS A 316 -8.31 22.88 16.24
N ILE A 317 -8.16 21.79 15.49
CA ILE A 317 -6.95 21.50 14.74
C ILE A 317 -6.91 22.30 13.42
N ASN A 318 -5.74 22.82 13.08
CA ASN A 318 -5.44 23.50 11.82
C ASN A 318 -3.95 23.42 11.49
N TYR A 319 -3.52 23.90 10.30
CA TYR A 319 -2.15 23.79 9.81
C TYR A 319 -1.08 24.44 10.71
N LYS A 320 -1.44 25.29 11.67
CA LYS A 320 -0.50 25.95 12.59
C LYS A 320 -0.22 25.12 13.83
N ASN A 321 -1.20 24.39 14.34
CA ASN A 321 -1.10 23.65 15.59
C ASN A 321 -1.00 22.13 15.42
N PHE A 322 -1.12 21.63 14.18
CA PHE A 322 -0.96 20.20 13.88
C PHE A 322 0.48 19.93 13.41
N ASN A 323 1.36 19.61 14.34
CA ASN A 323 2.77 19.39 14.02
C ASN A 323 3.02 17.97 13.53
N VAL A 324 3.06 17.80 12.20
CA VAL A 324 3.48 16.56 11.51
C VAL A 324 4.74 16.78 10.64
N TYR A 325 5.29 18.01 10.65
CA TYR A 325 6.46 18.37 9.89
C TYR A 325 7.77 17.93 10.57
N ASN A 326 7.86 18.08 11.89
CA ASN A 326 9.04 17.64 12.64
C ASN A 326 9.06 16.10 12.73
N LYS A 327 10.19 15.47 12.41
CA LYS A 327 10.32 14.00 12.29
C LYS A 327 9.29 13.39 11.32
N MET A 328 9.16 13.97 10.12
CA MET A 328 8.11 13.73 9.13
C MET A 328 7.74 12.27 8.97
N GLY A 329 8.71 11.37 8.78
CA GLY A 329 8.47 9.93 8.61
C GLY A 329 8.10 9.17 9.89
N TYR A 330 7.80 9.82 11.03
CA TYR A 330 7.40 9.13 12.25
C TYR A 330 5.96 8.63 12.17
N TYR A 331 5.75 7.33 12.35
CA TYR A 331 4.44 6.69 12.14
C TYR A 331 3.29 7.34 12.93
N ALA A 332 3.57 7.86 14.14
CA ALA A 332 2.53 8.47 14.97
C ALA A 332 1.90 9.70 14.33
N HIS A 333 2.56 10.38 13.39
CA HIS A 333 1.96 11.50 12.65
C HIS A 333 0.79 11.06 11.77
N ALA A 334 0.99 10.01 10.97
CA ALA A 334 -0.08 9.46 10.14
C ALA A 334 -1.21 8.85 10.98
N PHE A 335 -0.85 8.23 12.10
CA PHE A 335 -1.82 7.70 13.08
C PHE A 335 -2.68 8.83 13.66
N LYS A 336 -2.02 9.89 14.11
CA LYS A 336 -2.62 11.12 14.62
C LYS A 336 -3.61 11.74 13.63
N LEU A 337 -3.21 11.88 12.37
CA LEU A 337 -4.08 12.37 11.30
C LEU A 337 -5.30 11.47 11.09
N THR A 338 -5.08 10.15 11.07
CA THR A 338 -6.17 9.18 10.90
C THR A 338 -7.21 9.31 12.01
N LEU A 339 -6.77 9.35 13.27
CA LEU A 339 -7.66 9.51 14.44
C LEU A 339 -8.43 10.83 14.38
N TYR A 340 -7.75 11.93 14.03
CA TYR A 340 -8.39 13.24 13.90
C TYR A 340 -9.52 13.21 12.86
N TYR A 341 -9.21 12.71 11.66
CA TYR A 341 -10.24 12.68 10.61
C TYR A 341 -11.36 11.70 10.90
N LEU A 342 -11.12 10.59 11.61
CA LEU A 342 -12.20 9.73 12.10
C LEU A 342 -13.11 10.46 13.09
N CYS A 343 -12.58 11.35 13.93
CA CYS A 343 -13.39 12.15 14.85
C CYS A 343 -14.32 13.13 14.14
N ILE A 344 -13.90 13.70 13.01
CA ILE A 344 -14.62 14.80 12.35
C ILE A 344 -15.30 14.44 11.02
N ILE A 345 -14.99 13.31 10.41
CA ILE A 345 -15.46 12.95 9.05
C ILE A 345 -17.00 12.93 8.93
N ASP A 346 -17.68 12.57 10.01
CA ASP A 346 -19.15 12.54 10.03
C ASP A 346 -19.76 13.95 9.95
N ASP A 347 -19.01 14.96 10.41
CA ASP A 347 -19.46 16.36 10.47
C ASP A 347 -19.11 17.15 9.20
N ILE A 348 -18.22 16.64 8.33
CA ILE A 348 -17.86 17.26 7.04
C ILE A 348 -19.03 17.05 6.06
N LYS A 349 -19.57 18.15 5.50
CA LYS A 349 -20.80 18.11 4.69
C LYS A 349 -20.55 17.76 3.22
N HIS A 350 -19.49 18.30 2.60
CA HIS A 350 -19.26 18.21 1.15
C HIS A 350 -17.80 17.89 0.85
N ASN A 351 -17.56 17.23 -0.28
CA ASN A 351 -16.21 16.95 -0.81
C ASN A 351 -15.23 16.41 0.24
N LYS A 352 -15.71 15.49 1.08
CA LYS A 352 -14.97 15.00 2.27
C LYS A 352 -13.55 14.58 1.94
N TYR A 353 -13.37 13.76 0.89
CA TYR A 353 -12.05 13.24 0.54
C TYR A 353 -11.10 14.36 0.12
N GLU A 354 -11.53 15.23 -0.77
CA GLU A 354 -10.72 16.37 -1.25
C GLU A 354 -10.38 17.34 -0.11
N TYR A 355 -11.36 17.64 0.75
CA TYR A 355 -11.15 18.48 1.92
C TYR A 355 -10.06 17.92 2.84
N ILE A 356 -10.13 16.62 3.15
CA ILE A 356 -9.17 15.95 4.04
C ILE A 356 -7.78 15.93 3.41
N MET A 357 -7.66 15.52 2.14
CA MET A 357 -6.36 15.45 1.45
C MET A 357 -5.73 16.83 1.34
N ASN A 358 -6.49 17.87 0.99
CA ASN A 358 -5.99 19.24 0.93
C ASN A 358 -5.47 19.71 2.28
N GLN A 359 -6.15 19.40 3.38
CA GLN A 359 -5.69 19.76 4.71
C GLN A 359 -4.40 19.06 5.12
N ILE A 360 -4.26 17.76 4.82
CA ILE A 360 -3.01 17.04 5.06
C ILE A 360 -1.86 17.67 4.29
N CYS A 361 -2.09 18.02 3.04
CA CYS A 361 -1.12 18.76 2.23
C CYS A 361 -0.74 20.11 2.83
N ASP A 362 -1.69 20.83 3.43
CA ASP A 362 -1.43 22.12 4.10
C ASP A 362 -0.63 21.97 5.39
N TYR A 363 -0.69 20.82 6.04
CA TYR A 363 0.15 20.52 7.21
C TYR A 363 1.62 20.27 6.83
N GLY A 364 1.91 19.92 5.58
CA GLY A 364 3.27 19.66 5.10
C GLY A 364 3.89 18.39 5.68
N GLY A 365 5.20 18.27 5.53
CA GLY A 365 5.96 17.08 5.96
C GLY A 365 5.90 15.95 4.94
N ASP A 366 5.72 14.75 5.39
CA ASP A 366 5.60 13.52 4.60
C ASP A 366 4.15 13.36 4.11
N THR A 367 3.80 14.16 3.10
CA THR A 367 2.39 14.37 2.71
C THR A 367 1.82 13.23 1.90
N ASP A 368 2.60 12.57 1.04
CA ASP A 368 2.20 11.41 0.26
C ASP A 368 1.87 10.22 1.18
N THR A 369 2.81 9.85 2.03
CA THR A 369 2.62 8.79 3.02
C THR A 369 1.44 9.11 3.96
N ASN A 370 1.34 10.33 4.48
CA ASN A 370 0.24 10.72 5.36
C ASN A 370 -1.13 10.66 4.66
N CYS A 371 -1.21 11.12 3.41
CA CYS A 371 -2.42 11.03 2.61
C CYS A 371 -2.77 9.57 2.25
N ALA A 372 -1.79 8.74 1.91
CA ALA A 372 -1.99 7.32 1.62
C ALA A 372 -2.55 6.56 2.83
N ILE A 373 -1.93 6.75 4.00
CA ILE A 373 -2.35 6.09 5.24
C ILE A 373 -3.77 6.53 5.63
N VAL A 374 -4.03 7.84 5.71
CA VAL A 374 -5.38 8.33 6.02
C VAL A 374 -6.38 7.85 4.97
N GLY A 375 -6.01 7.91 3.69
CA GLY A 375 -6.81 7.46 2.56
C GLY A 375 -7.27 6.00 2.67
N THR A 376 -6.42 5.13 3.23
CA THR A 376 -6.75 3.71 3.48
C THR A 376 -8.01 3.55 4.34
N VAL A 377 -8.17 4.37 5.37
CA VAL A 377 -9.29 4.26 6.32
C VAL A 377 -10.49 5.08 5.90
N ILE A 378 -10.29 6.31 5.40
CA ILE A 378 -11.43 7.16 5.02
C ILE A 378 -12.00 6.80 3.64
N GLY A 379 -11.22 6.16 2.78
CA GLY A 379 -11.68 5.73 1.46
C GLY A 379 -12.96 4.91 1.50
N PRO A 380 -13.05 3.82 2.28
CA PRO A 380 -14.29 3.03 2.44
C PRO A 380 -15.46 3.82 3.02
N LEU A 381 -15.21 4.81 3.89
CA LEU A 381 -16.25 5.63 4.52
C LEU A 381 -16.88 6.62 3.54
N ILE A 382 -16.10 7.07 2.57
CA ILE A 382 -16.51 8.08 1.59
C ILE A 382 -16.96 7.43 0.28
N GLY A 383 -16.25 6.41 -0.17
CA GLY A 383 -16.43 5.77 -1.47
C GLY A 383 -15.75 6.52 -2.62
N TYR A 384 -15.00 5.81 -3.48
CA TYR A 384 -14.17 6.42 -4.53
C TYR A 384 -14.97 7.25 -5.56
N LYS A 385 -16.26 6.99 -5.76
CA LYS A 385 -17.12 7.84 -6.62
C LYS A 385 -17.36 9.26 -6.08
N ASN A 386 -17.09 9.46 -4.80
CA ASN A 386 -17.21 10.75 -4.11
C ASN A 386 -15.84 11.44 -3.95
N PHE A 387 -14.78 10.93 -4.59
CA PHE A 387 -13.49 11.62 -4.68
C PHE A 387 -13.58 12.77 -5.67
N SER A 388 -12.63 13.73 -5.61
CA SER A 388 -12.58 14.85 -6.56
C SER A 388 -12.53 14.36 -8.01
N LYS A 389 -13.49 14.74 -8.84
CA LYS A 389 -13.62 14.22 -10.21
C LYS A 389 -12.39 14.52 -11.07
N ASP A 390 -11.84 15.72 -10.96
CA ASP A 390 -10.71 16.14 -11.78
C ASP A 390 -9.42 15.45 -11.35
N LYS A 391 -9.17 15.38 -10.04
CA LYS A 391 -8.02 14.66 -9.49
C LYS A 391 -8.13 13.16 -9.76
N TRP A 392 -9.32 12.57 -9.61
CA TRP A 392 -9.60 11.18 -9.96
C TRP A 392 -9.29 10.88 -11.43
N LYS A 393 -9.75 11.75 -12.34
CA LYS A 393 -9.49 11.60 -13.78
C LYS A 393 -7.99 11.63 -14.08
N THR A 394 -7.26 12.56 -13.49
CA THR A 394 -5.81 12.68 -13.65
C THR A 394 -5.09 11.44 -13.14
N PHE A 395 -5.41 11.00 -11.94
CA PHE A 395 -4.87 9.80 -11.32
C PHE A 395 -5.14 8.53 -12.15
N ILE A 396 -6.38 8.30 -12.57
CA ILE A 396 -6.74 7.12 -13.38
C ILE A 396 -6.08 7.16 -14.76
N ASN A 397 -5.97 8.33 -15.40
CA ASN A 397 -5.26 8.44 -16.67
C ASN A 397 -3.77 8.11 -16.50
N TYR A 398 -3.14 8.60 -15.45
CA TYR A 398 -1.74 8.26 -15.16
C TYR A 398 -1.55 6.75 -14.98
N LEU A 399 -2.39 6.11 -14.18
CA LEU A 399 -2.33 4.67 -13.97
C LEU A 399 -2.53 3.89 -15.29
N ASN A 400 -3.38 4.40 -16.20
CA ASN A 400 -3.61 3.77 -17.49
C ASN A 400 -2.41 3.88 -18.43
N ASP A 401 -1.74 5.01 -18.44
CA ASP A 401 -0.74 5.34 -19.44
C ASP A 401 0.68 4.95 -18.98
N ASN A 402 0.98 5.07 -17.69
CA ASN A 402 2.35 4.98 -17.15
C ASN A 402 2.56 3.78 -16.21
N TYR A 403 1.50 3.25 -15.60
CA TYR A 403 1.61 2.11 -14.70
C TYR A 403 2.19 0.86 -15.38
N PHE A 404 2.01 0.76 -16.69
CA PHE A 404 2.57 -0.32 -17.49
C PHE A 404 4.11 -0.39 -17.40
N GLN A 405 4.81 0.74 -17.29
CA GLN A 405 6.28 0.76 -17.16
C GLN A 405 6.74 0.12 -15.87
N PHE A 406 6.12 0.47 -14.75
CA PHE A 406 6.43 -0.11 -13.45
C PHE A 406 6.13 -1.62 -13.39
N CYS A 407 4.94 -2.02 -13.80
CA CYS A 407 4.56 -3.42 -13.85
C CYS A 407 5.43 -4.23 -14.80
N SER A 408 5.89 -3.62 -15.89
CA SER A 408 6.77 -4.28 -16.85
C SER A 408 8.16 -4.55 -16.28
N ALA A 409 8.71 -3.65 -15.48
CA ALA A 409 9.98 -3.86 -14.80
C ALA A 409 9.88 -4.99 -13.78
N LEU A 410 8.85 -4.99 -12.94
CA LEU A 410 8.57 -6.09 -12.01
C LEU A 410 8.38 -7.42 -12.74
N MET A 411 7.62 -7.41 -13.84
CA MET A 411 7.37 -8.60 -14.63
C MET A 411 8.67 -9.15 -15.26
N PHE A 412 9.53 -8.27 -15.78
CA PHE A 412 10.83 -8.70 -16.31
C PHE A 412 11.65 -9.44 -15.25
N ILE A 413 11.74 -8.88 -14.06
CA ILE A 413 12.46 -9.49 -12.93
C ILE A 413 11.82 -10.82 -12.54
N TYR A 414 10.50 -10.89 -12.49
CA TYR A 414 9.76 -12.10 -12.14
C TYR A 414 9.90 -13.20 -13.19
N VAL A 415 9.82 -12.87 -14.49
CA VAL A 415 10.05 -13.84 -15.56
C VAL A 415 11.46 -14.40 -15.50
N LYS A 416 12.47 -13.55 -15.28
CA LYS A 416 13.86 -13.99 -15.07
C LYS A 416 14.02 -14.89 -13.85
N PHE A 417 13.31 -14.61 -12.78
CA PHE A 417 13.27 -15.44 -11.58
C PHE A 417 12.65 -16.82 -11.87
N LEU A 418 11.55 -16.90 -12.62
CA LEU A 418 10.92 -18.15 -13.02
C LEU A 418 11.79 -18.96 -14.00
N GLU A 419 12.41 -18.30 -15.00
CA GLU A 419 13.36 -18.91 -15.92
C GLU A 419 14.49 -19.61 -15.15
N LYS A 420 15.09 -18.90 -14.19
CA LYS A 420 16.15 -19.41 -13.33
C LYS A 420 15.70 -20.62 -12.49
N SER A 421 14.45 -20.65 -12.07
CA SER A 421 13.87 -21.69 -11.22
C SER A 421 13.32 -22.89 -12.02
N ASN A 422 13.44 -22.92 -13.35
CA ASN A 422 12.80 -23.91 -14.26
C ASN A 422 11.28 -24.05 -14.06
N SER A 423 10.62 -22.99 -13.56
CA SER A 423 9.19 -22.97 -13.18
C SER A 423 8.29 -22.29 -14.21
N LEU A 424 8.74 -22.19 -15.47
CA LEU A 424 8.03 -21.48 -16.56
C LEU A 424 6.64 -22.04 -16.89
N SER A 425 6.36 -23.31 -16.55
CA SER A 425 5.05 -23.91 -16.80
C SER A 425 3.91 -23.27 -16.02
N ASP A 426 4.20 -22.61 -14.88
CA ASP A 426 3.23 -21.92 -14.06
C ASP A 426 3.09 -20.43 -14.43
N SER A 427 4.02 -19.87 -15.22
CA SER A 427 4.03 -18.45 -15.62
C SER A 427 2.93 -18.11 -16.65
N GLU A 428 2.35 -19.09 -17.30
CA GLU A 428 1.30 -18.90 -18.32
C GLU A 428 0.02 -18.23 -17.79
N LYS A 429 -0.11 -18.09 -16.46
CA LYS A 429 -1.32 -17.57 -15.80
C LYS A 429 -1.16 -16.17 -15.22
N PHE A 430 0.05 -15.61 -15.25
CA PHE A 430 0.31 -14.30 -14.64
C PHE A 430 0.18 -13.16 -15.64
N GLU A 431 -0.99 -12.55 -15.70
CA GLU A 431 -1.15 -11.22 -16.31
C GLU A 431 -0.93 -10.15 -15.26
N PHE A 432 0.20 -9.44 -15.34
CA PHE A 432 0.48 -8.27 -14.53
C PHE A 432 -0.42 -7.10 -14.99
N ASN A 433 -1.59 -7.02 -14.40
CA ASN A 433 -2.52 -5.95 -14.63
C ASN A 433 -3.00 -5.45 -13.28
N PHE A 434 -2.75 -4.16 -12.98
CA PHE A 434 -3.17 -3.52 -11.74
C PHE A 434 -4.63 -3.79 -11.40
N TYR A 435 -5.51 -3.68 -12.38
CA TYR A 435 -6.93 -3.92 -12.17
C TYR A 435 -7.25 -5.40 -11.96
N LYS A 436 -6.55 -6.29 -12.65
CA LYS A 436 -6.68 -7.74 -12.43
C LYS A 436 -6.19 -8.09 -11.03
N MET A 437 -5.07 -7.53 -10.61
CA MET A 437 -4.59 -7.64 -9.22
C MET A 437 -5.66 -7.20 -8.23
N ILE A 438 -6.23 -6.02 -8.39
CA ILE A 438 -7.31 -5.53 -7.52
C ILE A 438 -8.47 -6.51 -7.52
N PHE A 439 -8.91 -7.03 -8.65
CA PHE A 439 -10.01 -7.99 -8.72
C PHE A 439 -9.66 -9.36 -8.11
N TYR A 440 -8.44 -9.85 -8.28
CA TYR A 440 -7.99 -11.06 -7.59
C TYR A 440 -8.02 -10.91 -6.08
N MET A 441 -7.63 -9.74 -5.58
CA MET A 441 -7.70 -9.44 -4.15
C MET A 441 -9.13 -9.33 -3.63
N LEU A 442 -10.05 -8.88 -4.50
CA LEU A 442 -11.43 -8.54 -4.13
C LEU A 442 -12.41 -9.70 -4.15
N ASN A 443 -12.09 -10.81 -4.65
CA ASN A 443 -12.81 -12.08 -4.55
C ASN A 443 -12.72 -12.91 -5.83
N ALA A 444 -11.70 -13.73 -5.91
CA ALA A 444 -11.48 -14.57 -7.07
C ALA A 444 -12.57 -15.65 -7.27
N ASP A 445 -13.31 -15.99 -6.22
CA ASP A 445 -14.28 -17.08 -6.28
C ASP A 445 -15.65 -16.64 -6.81
N ASP A 446 -16.03 -15.36 -6.65
CA ASP A 446 -17.35 -14.85 -7.09
C ASP A 446 -17.30 -14.09 -8.44
N ILE A 447 -16.13 -13.59 -8.84
CA ILE A 447 -15.96 -12.89 -10.11
C ILE A 447 -15.21 -13.84 -11.05
N ASN A 448 -15.94 -14.50 -11.95
CA ASN A 448 -15.33 -15.27 -13.02
C ASN A 448 -14.60 -14.29 -13.95
N ILE A 449 -13.32 -14.07 -13.64
CA ILE A 449 -12.44 -13.14 -14.34
C ILE A 449 -12.32 -13.54 -15.80
N ASP A 450 -12.36 -14.83 -16.09
CA ASP A 450 -12.29 -15.37 -17.45
C ASP A 450 -13.51 -14.94 -18.28
N LYS A 451 -14.69 -14.76 -17.66
CA LYS A 451 -15.87 -14.17 -18.32
C LYS A 451 -15.77 -12.65 -18.52
N ILE A 452 -15.04 -11.93 -17.67
CA ILE A 452 -14.83 -10.49 -17.85
C ILE A 452 -13.84 -10.22 -18.97
N PHE A 453 -12.83 -11.07 -19.12
CA PHE A 453 -11.74 -10.88 -20.08
C PHE A 453 -11.89 -11.67 -21.38
N ASP A 454 -12.97 -12.47 -21.55
CA ASP A 454 -13.13 -13.38 -22.71
C ASP A 454 -11.84 -14.22 -22.93
N ILE A 455 -11.28 -14.77 -21.84
CA ILE A 455 -10.14 -15.69 -21.93
C ILE A 455 -10.74 -17.09 -22.17
N ASN A 456 -11.03 -17.39 -23.43
CA ASN A 456 -11.18 -18.71 -23.98
C ASN A 456 -10.23 -18.85 -25.17
#